data_1438c0612302ffdfb75dfa1142a097b7
#
_entry.id   1438c0612302ffdfb75dfa1142a097b7
#
_cell.length_a   1.000
_cell.length_b   1.000
_cell.length_c   1.000
_cell.angle_alpha   90.00
_cell.angle_beta   90.00
_cell.angle_gamma   90.00
#
_symmetry.space_group_name_H-M   'P 1'
#
loop_
_entity.id
_entity.type
_entity.pdbx_description
1 polymer ?
#
loop_
_entity_poly.entity_id
_entity_poly.type
_entity_poly.pdbx_seq_one_letter_code
_entity_poly.pdbx_strand_id
1 'polypeptide(L)'
;MFTRVRQMMQAKIDALCAGDLAEAVSYCDFPMTVWLDTRELTFVRPSDMIGFLQEVQHLRHSAGIVSTEAEILSIEIPRRGQFRVWVRWRHRNAAGELLDHADMLYHCRESRKRLRVEAAEVLKFALPGVAEIPVPRRQIV
;
A
#
# COMPACT_ATOMS: atom_id res chain seq x y z
N MET A 1 -7.06 0.48 -18.69
CA MET A 1 -6.21 1.03 -17.61
C MET A 1 -6.86 0.90 -16.24
N PHE A 2 -8.06 1.42 -16.05
CA PHE A 2 -8.77 1.37 -14.77
C PHE A 2 -8.89 -0.06 -14.22
N THR A 3 -9.39 -1.00 -15.03
CA THR A 3 -9.57 -2.39 -14.61
C THR A 3 -8.25 -3.04 -14.19
N ARG A 4 -7.18 -2.81 -14.96
CA ARG A 4 -5.86 -3.37 -14.66
C ARG A 4 -5.29 -2.81 -13.35
N VAL A 5 -5.46 -1.51 -13.12
CA VAL A 5 -5.00 -0.87 -11.87
C VAL A 5 -5.77 -1.43 -10.68
N ARG A 6 -7.09 -1.55 -10.79
CA ARG A 6 -7.92 -2.12 -9.72
C ARG A 6 -7.52 -3.55 -9.41
N GLN A 7 -7.29 -4.35 -10.44
CA GLN A 7 -6.86 -5.74 -10.28
C GLN A 7 -5.50 -5.82 -9.58
N MET A 8 -4.55 -4.96 -9.96
CA MET A 8 -3.24 -4.91 -9.32
C MET A 8 -3.36 -4.54 -7.84
N MET A 9 -4.12 -3.49 -7.53
CA MET A 9 -4.31 -3.05 -6.15
C MET A 9 -4.99 -4.12 -5.30
N GLN A 10 -6.01 -4.78 -5.85
CA GLN A 10 -6.70 -5.86 -5.14
C GLN A 10 -5.78 -7.06 -4.92
N ALA A 11 -5.00 -7.46 -5.92
CA ALA A 11 -4.06 -8.57 -5.79
C ALA A 11 -2.99 -8.27 -4.71
N LYS A 12 -2.52 -7.03 -4.68
CA LYS A 12 -1.53 -6.57 -3.70
C LYS A 12 -2.07 -6.67 -2.27
N ILE A 13 -3.30 -6.20 -2.04
CA ILE A 13 -3.88 -6.24 -0.70
C ILE A 13 -4.32 -7.66 -0.30
N ASP A 14 -4.76 -8.46 -1.25
CA ASP A 14 -5.08 -9.86 -0.99
C ASP A 14 -3.84 -10.64 -0.55
N ALA A 15 -2.70 -10.37 -1.16
CA ALA A 15 -1.42 -10.97 -0.77
C ALA A 15 -1.06 -10.56 0.66
N LEU A 16 -1.23 -9.28 1.01
CA LEU A 16 -1.02 -8.81 2.37
C LEU A 16 -1.94 -9.52 3.36
N CYS A 17 -3.22 -9.62 3.05
CA CYS A 17 -4.20 -10.30 3.90
C CYS A 17 -3.86 -11.78 4.10
N ALA A 18 -3.32 -12.44 3.07
CA ALA A 18 -2.91 -13.83 3.12
C ALA A 18 -1.56 -14.04 3.83
N GLY A 19 -0.87 -12.97 4.20
CA GLY A 19 0.46 -13.06 4.81
C GLY A 19 1.58 -13.29 3.81
N ASP A 20 1.30 -13.22 2.52
CA ASP A 20 2.32 -13.34 1.47
C ASP A 20 2.94 -11.97 1.19
N LEU A 21 3.82 -11.55 2.08
CA LEU A 21 4.42 -10.22 2.02
C LEU A 21 5.39 -10.07 0.84
N ALA A 22 6.07 -11.14 0.45
CA ALA A 22 6.94 -11.13 -0.73
C ALA A 22 6.13 -10.82 -2.00
N GLU A 23 4.97 -11.43 -2.16
CA GLU A 23 4.07 -11.15 -3.27
C GLU A 23 3.56 -9.72 -3.19
N ALA A 24 3.15 -9.25 -2.01
CA ALA A 24 2.63 -7.90 -1.83
C ALA A 24 3.64 -6.83 -2.28
N VAL A 25 4.94 -7.00 -1.96
CA VAL A 25 5.96 -6.02 -2.35
C VAL A 25 6.46 -6.20 -3.78
N SER A 26 6.12 -7.31 -4.44
CA SER A 26 6.55 -7.57 -5.82
C SER A 26 5.98 -6.58 -6.82
N TYR A 27 4.91 -5.89 -6.47
CA TYR A 27 4.29 -4.86 -7.29
C TYR A 27 4.98 -3.50 -7.21
N CYS A 28 5.97 -3.36 -6.34
CA CYS A 28 6.64 -2.09 -6.07
C CYS A 28 8.03 -2.06 -6.70
N ASP A 29 8.45 -0.86 -7.11
CA ASP A 29 9.83 -0.59 -7.51
C ASP A 29 10.60 -0.02 -6.33
N PHE A 30 11.86 -0.42 -6.19
CA PHE A 30 12.73 0.04 -5.11
C PHE A 30 13.94 0.80 -5.67
N PRO A 31 14.45 1.81 -4.95
CA PRO A 31 13.97 2.30 -3.66
C PRO A 31 12.57 2.93 -3.79
N MET A 32 11.77 2.78 -2.75
CA MET A 32 10.39 3.31 -2.72
C MET A 32 10.23 4.25 -1.54
N THR A 33 9.59 5.40 -1.77
CA THR A 33 9.28 6.37 -0.72
C THR A 33 7.81 6.29 -0.35
N VAL A 34 7.55 6.31 0.96
CA VAL A 34 6.20 6.37 1.52
C VAL A 34 6.12 7.56 2.47
N TRP A 35 5.15 8.44 2.23
CA TRP A 35 4.89 9.59 3.11
C TRP A 35 3.77 9.24 4.08
N LEU A 36 4.10 9.25 5.38
CA LEU A 36 3.19 8.95 6.47
C LEU A 36 3.01 10.22 7.31
N ASP A 37 2.02 11.04 6.99
CA ASP A 37 1.76 12.29 7.70
C ASP A 37 3.03 13.17 7.75
N THR A 38 3.70 13.25 8.91
CA THR A 38 4.91 14.07 9.10
C THR A 38 6.20 13.30 8.83
N ARG A 39 6.12 12.02 8.47
CA ARG A 39 7.29 11.16 8.25
C ARG A 39 7.42 10.79 6.78
N GLU A 40 8.66 10.81 6.31
CA GLU A 40 9.02 10.26 5.01
C GLU A 40 9.89 9.02 5.23
N LEU A 41 9.45 7.88 4.70
CA LEU A 41 10.17 6.62 4.79
C LEU A 41 10.68 6.24 3.41
N THR A 42 11.96 5.88 3.32
CA THR A 42 12.54 5.34 2.09
C THR A 42 12.95 3.90 2.31
N PHE A 43 12.34 3.00 1.55
CA PHE A 43 12.65 1.58 1.58
C PHE A 43 13.60 1.28 0.44
N VAL A 44 14.84 0.94 0.77
CA VAL A 44 15.88 0.72 -0.24
C VAL A 44 15.70 -0.62 -0.93
N ARG A 45 15.31 -1.65 -0.16
CA ARG A 45 15.16 -3.02 -0.65
C ARG A 45 13.79 -3.59 -0.32
N PRO A 46 13.31 -4.59 -1.10
CA PRO A 46 12.06 -5.26 -0.77
C PRO A 46 12.01 -5.81 0.66
N SER A 47 13.11 -6.35 1.18
CA SER A 47 13.17 -6.87 2.54
C SER A 47 12.88 -5.81 3.61
N ASP A 48 13.25 -4.56 3.37
CA ASP A 48 12.96 -3.47 4.29
C ASP A 48 11.45 -3.17 4.34
N MET A 49 10.79 -3.19 3.20
CA MET A 49 9.34 -3.02 3.12
C MET A 49 8.61 -4.20 3.77
N ILE A 50 9.09 -5.43 3.59
CA ILE A 50 8.51 -6.62 4.21
C ILE A 50 8.52 -6.48 5.73
N GLY A 51 9.63 -6.02 6.32
CA GLY A 51 9.70 -5.77 7.76
C GLY A 51 8.68 -4.76 8.25
N PHE A 52 8.49 -3.68 7.51
CA PHE A 52 7.47 -2.68 7.82
C PHE A 52 6.06 -3.28 7.72
N LEU A 53 5.78 -4.04 6.68
CA LEU A 53 4.46 -4.64 6.47
C LEU A 53 4.14 -5.72 7.51
N GLN A 54 5.14 -6.38 8.09
CA GLN A 54 4.92 -7.28 9.21
C GLN A 54 4.30 -6.55 10.40
N GLU A 55 4.78 -5.35 10.70
CA GLU A 55 4.21 -4.53 11.76
C GLU A 55 2.81 -4.02 11.40
N VAL A 56 2.60 -3.63 10.16
CA VAL A 56 1.26 -3.25 9.67
C VAL A 56 0.29 -4.42 9.85
N GLN A 57 0.74 -5.64 9.54
CA GLN A 57 -0.07 -6.85 9.68
C GLN A 57 -0.49 -7.08 11.13
N HIS A 58 0.40 -6.88 12.09
CA HIS A 58 0.05 -6.95 13.51
C HIS A 58 -1.03 -5.95 13.90
N LEU A 59 -0.92 -4.73 13.42
CA LEU A 59 -1.92 -3.69 13.70
C LEU A 59 -3.27 -4.04 13.07
N ARG A 60 -3.27 -4.60 11.86
CA ARG A 60 -4.49 -5.06 11.20
C ARG A 60 -5.17 -6.17 11.99
N HIS A 61 -4.41 -7.16 12.43
CA HIS A 61 -4.93 -8.25 13.27
C HIS A 61 -5.54 -7.73 14.57
N SER A 62 -4.82 -6.82 15.24
CA SER A 62 -5.31 -6.22 16.49
C SER A 62 -6.59 -5.42 16.30
N ALA A 63 -6.79 -4.85 15.12
CA ALA A 63 -8.01 -4.10 14.77
C ALA A 63 -9.15 -4.99 14.27
N GLY A 64 -8.92 -6.31 14.15
CA GLY A 64 -9.94 -7.26 13.70
C GLY A 64 -10.18 -7.25 12.19
N ILE A 65 -9.25 -6.71 11.40
CA ILE A 65 -9.37 -6.67 9.94
C ILE A 65 -9.04 -8.04 9.38
N VAL A 66 -9.96 -8.65 8.63
CA VAL A 66 -9.73 -9.95 7.97
C VAL A 66 -9.68 -9.83 6.45
N SER A 67 -10.31 -8.82 5.86
CA SER A 67 -10.26 -8.58 4.42
C SER A 67 -10.27 -7.11 4.11
N THR A 68 -9.76 -6.77 2.93
CA THR A 68 -9.71 -5.39 2.46
C THR A 68 -10.01 -5.36 0.97
N GLU A 69 -10.87 -4.43 0.58
CA GLU A 69 -11.26 -4.21 -0.80
C GLU A 69 -10.70 -2.89 -1.30
N ALA A 70 -10.12 -2.90 -2.49
CA ALA A 70 -9.62 -1.71 -3.15
C ALA A 70 -10.74 -1.00 -3.90
N GLU A 71 -10.97 0.27 -3.60
CA GLU A 71 -11.85 1.14 -4.35
C GLU A 71 -11.03 2.24 -5.00
N ILE A 72 -11.02 2.30 -6.32
CA ILE A 72 -10.31 3.35 -7.05
C ILE A 72 -11.17 4.60 -7.06
N LEU A 73 -10.72 5.63 -6.34
CA LEU A 73 -11.44 6.90 -6.28
C LEU A 73 -11.19 7.77 -7.49
N SER A 74 -9.95 7.75 -8.00
CA SER A 74 -9.55 8.56 -9.14
C SER A 74 -8.27 7.99 -9.73
N ILE A 75 -8.07 8.21 -11.02
CA ILE A 75 -6.87 7.79 -11.74
C ILE A 75 -6.54 8.81 -12.80
N GLU A 76 -5.28 9.19 -12.90
CA GLU A 76 -4.79 10.09 -13.92
C GLU A 76 -4.55 9.36 -15.24
N ILE A 77 -4.66 10.10 -16.34
CA ILE A 77 -4.21 9.63 -17.65
C ILE A 77 -2.68 9.57 -17.63
N PRO A 78 -2.06 8.43 -17.99
CA PRO A 78 -0.61 8.32 -17.99
C PRO A 78 0.07 9.34 -18.89
N ARG A 79 1.19 9.88 -18.38
CA ARG A 79 2.10 10.74 -19.13
C ARG A 79 3.50 10.15 -19.02
N ARG A 80 4.09 9.75 -20.15
CA ARG A 80 5.39 9.07 -20.19
C ARG A 80 5.42 7.84 -19.29
N GLY A 81 4.29 7.14 -19.24
CA GLY A 81 4.12 5.95 -18.42
C GLY A 81 3.84 6.19 -16.95
N GLN A 82 3.86 7.44 -16.47
CA GLN A 82 3.63 7.76 -15.07
C GLN A 82 2.23 8.32 -14.85
N PHE A 83 1.61 7.93 -13.73
CA PHE A 83 0.28 8.40 -13.37
C PHE A 83 0.03 8.21 -11.88
N ARG A 84 -0.90 8.97 -11.32
CA ARG A 84 -1.30 8.86 -9.91
C ARG A 84 -2.64 8.16 -9.81
N VAL A 85 -2.81 7.42 -8.71
CA VAL A 85 -4.05 6.67 -8.41
C VAL A 85 -4.43 6.95 -6.96
N TRP A 86 -5.68 7.34 -6.74
CA TRP A 86 -6.25 7.51 -5.40
C TRP A 86 -7.06 6.28 -5.07
N VAL A 87 -6.71 5.60 -3.97
CA VAL A 87 -7.32 4.33 -3.57
C VAL A 87 -7.90 4.46 -2.17
N ARG A 88 -9.13 3.98 -2.00
CA ARG A 88 -9.72 3.78 -0.68
C ARG A 88 -9.66 2.30 -0.34
N TRP A 89 -9.02 2.00 0.78
CA TRP A 89 -8.92 0.63 1.30
C TRP A 89 -10.05 0.42 2.30
N ARG A 90 -11.06 -0.37 1.90
CA ARG A 90 -12.22 -0.68 2.73
C ARG A 90 -11.97 -1.95 3.51
N HIS A 91 -11.94 -1.84 4.83
CA HIS A 91 -11.62 -2.94 5.72
C HIS A 91 -12.90 -3.58 6.26
N ARG A 92 -12.89 -4.92 6.38
CA ARG A 92 -13.98 -5.69 6.98
C ARG A 92 -13.45 -6.61 8.06
N ASN A 93 -14.27 -6.81 9.10
CA ASN A 93 -13.98 -7.77 10.17
C ASN A 93 -14.50 -9.17 9.81
N ALA A 94 -14.34 -10.13 10.74
CA ALA A 94 -14.77 -11.53 10.52
C ALA A 94 -16.28 -11.66 10.31
N ALA A 95 -17.07 -10.73 10.82
CA ALA A 95 -18.53 -10.71 10.62
C ALA A 95 -18.93 -10.06 9.29
N GLY A 96 -17.96 -9.62 8.48
CA GLY A 96 -18.23 -8.94 7.21
C GLY A 96 -18.64 -7.48 7.35
N GLU A 97 -18.54 -6.93 8.55
CA GLU A 97 -18.89 -5.54 8.81
C GLU A 97 -17.80 -4.60 8.32
N LEU A 98 -18.21 -3.46 7.75
CA LEU A 98 -17.26 -2.40 7.37
C LEU A 98 -16.72 -1.73 8.61
N LEU A 99 -15.39 -1.65 8.65
CA LEU A 99 -14.65 -0.88 9.62
C LEU A 99 -14.25 0.46 8.99
N ASP A 100 -13.40 1.23 9.67
CA ASP A 100 -12.89 2.46 9.09
C ASP A 100 -12.03 2.15 7.85
N HIS A 101 -11.87 3.15 6.97
CA HIS A 101 -11.12 2.99 5.73
C HIS A 101 -9.84 3.81 5.77
N ALA A 102 -8.87 3.42 4.96
CA ALA A 102 -7.67 4.21 4.69
C ALA A 102 -7.73 4.76 3.27
N ASP A 103 -7.26 5.98 3.08
CA ASP A 103 -7.11 6.59 1.75
C ASP A 103 -5.63 6.81 1.45
N MET A 104 -5.22 6.41 0.25
CA MET A 104 -3.85 6.52 -0.18
C MET A 104 -3.75 7.05 -1.60
N LEU A 105 -2.67 7.76 -1.86
CA LEU A 105 -2.27 8.19 -3.20
C LEU A 105 -1.04 7.38 -3.60
N TYR A 106 -1.12 6.70 -4.75
CA TYR A 106 -0.02 5.94 -5.30
C TYR A 106 0.53 6.61 -6.55
N HIS A 107 1.85 6.69 -6.64
CA HIS A 107 2.56 7.07 -7.85
C HIS A 107 2.92 5.80 -8.58
N CYS A 108 2.39 5.62 -9.77
CA CYS A 108 2.51 4.40 -10.55
C CYS A 108 3.24 4.63 -11.86
N ARG A 109 3.80 3.55 -12.38
CA ARG A 109 4.42 3.52 -13.70
C ARG A 109 3.89 2.34 -14.49
N GLU A 110 3.60 2.59 -15.76
CA GLU A 110 3.37 1.55 -16.73
C GLU A 110 4.54 1.50 -17.70
N SER A 111 5.18 0.33 -17.81
CA SER A 111 6.28 0.11 -18.74
C SER A 111 6.18 -1.30 -19.28
N ARG A 112 6.18 -1.45 -20.61
CA ARG A 112 6.10 -2.77 -21.26
C ARG A 112 4.91 -3.60 -20.76
N LYS A 113 3.74 -2.96 -20.60
CA LYS A 113 2.50 -3.56 -20.09
C LYS A 113 2.58 -4.02 -18.63
N ARG A 114 3.60 -3.61 -17.88
CA ARG A 114 3.69 -3.88 -16.45
C ARG A 114 3.32 -2.64 -15.67
N LEU A 115 2.48 -2.85 -14.65
CA LEU A 115 2.12 -1.80 -13.70
C LEU A 115 2.97 -1.96 -12.45
N ARG A 116 3.59 -0.85 -12.01
CA ARG A 116 4.45 -0.83 -10.83
C ARG A 116 4.10 0.37 -9.97
N VAL A 117 4.27 0.22 -8.65
CA VAL A 117 4.13 1.32 -7.69
C VAL A 117 5.51 1.85 -7.36
N GLU A 118 5.72 3.16 -7.55
CA GLU A 118 7.02 3.80 -7.29
C GLU A 118 7.06 4.53 -5.95
N ALA A 119 5.91 5.04 -5.49
CA ALA A 119 5.81 5.78 -4.23
C ALA A 119 4.37 5.77 -3.75
N ALA A 120 4.17 6.03 -2.47
CA ALA A 120 2.85 6.10 -1.88
C ALA A 120 2.77 7.20 -0.82
N GLU A 121 1.60 7.79 -0.67
CA GLU A 121 1.30 8.78 0.34
C GLU A 121 0.03 8.39 1.08
N VAL A 122 0.07 8.34 2.41
CA VAL A 122 -1.10 8.06 3.22
C VAL A 122 -1.86 9.38 3.43
N LEU A 123 -3.09 9.44 2.92
CA LEU A 123 -3.95 10.61 3.04
C LEU A 123 -4.84 10.52 4.27
N LYS A 124 -5.27 9.32 4.64
CA LYS A 124 -6.09 9.04 5.82
C LYS A 124 -5.69 7.68 6.39
N PHE A 125 -5.36 7.63 7.67
CA PHE A 125 -5.07 6.38 8.38
C PHE A 125 -6.36 5.77 8.90
N ALA A 126 -6.52 4.46 8.72
CA ALA A 126 -7.57 3.68 9.37
C ALA A 126 -7.06 3.05 10.67
N LEU A 127 -5.74 2.84 10.78
CA LEU A 127 -5.12 2.10 11.88
C LEU A 127 -4.29 3.02 12.74
N PRO A 128 -4.57 3.12 14.06
CA PRO A 128 -3.66 3.79 14.99
C PRO A 128 -2.31 3.07 14.99
N GLY A 129 -1.24 3.82 15.11
CA GLY A 129 0.10 3.26 15.29
C GLY A 129 0.90 3.04 14.01
N VAL A 130 0.29 3.10 12.81
CA VAL A 130 1.04 2.92 11.55
C VAL A 130 2.09 4.01 11.39
N ALA A 131 1.73 5.26 11.70
CA ALA A 131 2.65 6.38 11.59
C ALA A 131 3.83 6.31 12.57
N GLU A 132 3.72 5.50 13.62
CA GLU A 132 4.73 5.33 14.66
C GLU A 132 5.58 4.08 14.51
N ILE A 133 5.39 3.28 13.46
CA ILE A 133 6.17 2.05 13.25
C ILE A 133 7.66 2.43 13.13
N PRO A 134 8.55 1.81 13.92
CA PRO A 134 9.98 2.07 13.83
C PRO A 134 10.55 1.63 12.48
N VAL A 135 11.52 2.39 11.97
CA VAL A 135 12.21 2.08 10.71
C VAL A 135 13.70 1.93 11.01
N PRO A 136 14.37 0.91 10.44
CA PRO A 136 15.82 0.77 10.59
C PRO A 136 16.56 2.00 10.10
N ARG A 137 17.63 2.41 10.81
CA ARG A 137 18.42 3.60 10.50
C ARG A 137 18.95 3.61 9.06
N ARG A 138 19.32 2.45 8.54
CA ARG A 138 19.85 2.32 7.18
C ARG A 138 18.85 2.78 6.10
N GLN A 139 17.57 2.94 6.44
CA GLN A 139 16.54 3.41 5.51
C GLN A 139 16.45 4.92 5.47
N ILE A 140 17.10 5.59 6.39
CA ILE A 140 17.06 7.06 6.55
C ILE A 140 18.21 7.72 5.79
N VAL A 141 19.24 6.97 5.46
CA VAL A 141 20.47 7.48 4.85
C VAL A 141 20.34 7.62 3.34
#